data_c3cc11a000fb6e45d8d151f68f99bad3
#
_entry.id   c3cc11a000fb6e45d8d151f68f99bad3
#
_cell.length_a   1.000
_cell.length_b   1.000
_cell.length_c   1.000
_cell.angle_alpha   90.00
_cell.angle_beta   90.00
_cell.angle_gamma   90.00
#
_symmetry.space_group_name_H-M   'P 1'
#
loop_
_entity.id
_entity.type
_entity.pdbx_description
1 polymer ?
#
loop_
_entity_poly.entity_id
_entity_poly.type
_entity_poly.pdbx_seq_one_letter_code
_entity_poly.pdbx_strand_id
1 'polypeptide(L)'
;MEHCCYMKRTYRQTRRAEASADTRRRIVESAIQLHTTIGPARTTISALAELAGVERLTVYRHFPNEEELFQACVTHGWEQFPPPDHRAWASIADPERRLRTALSELYVYYGSVGEGLSVIVQDFPHVPTLAALNAPYLAQWDEMRDVLARGWNRRGRSRQALLAALAHSLDLSTWESLVRRQGLPEADAIALLVGMVRAA
;
A
#
# COMPACT_ATOMS: atom_id res chain seq x y z
N MET A 1 29.16 18.19 41.93
CA MET A 1 29.72 18.19 40.54
C MET A 1 29.26 17.00 39.69
N GLU A 2 28.68 15.94 40.24
CA GLU A 2 28.24 14.73 39.49
C GLU A 2 26.98 14.91 38.65
N HIS A 3 26.04 15.77 39.09
CA HIS A 3 24.76 15.98 38.37
C HIS A 3 24.92 16.60 36.95
N CYS A 4 25.90 17.46 36.75
CA CYS A 4 26.14 18.11 35.45
C CYS A 4 26.75 17.15 34.41
N CYS A 5 27.51 16.14 34.84
CA CYS A 5 28.11 15.14 33.94
C CYS A 5 27.09 14.13 33.48
N TYR A 6 26.12 13.74 34.31
CA TYR A 6 25.03 12.84 34.03
C TYR A 6 24.08 13.46 32.97
N MET A 7 23.66 14.71 33.12
CA MET A 7 22.81 15.42 32.15
C MET A 7 23.47 15.56 30.78
N LYS A 8 24.77 15.89 30.71
CA LYS A 8 25.51 15.97 29.43
C LYS A 8 25.61 14.62 28.72
N ARG A 9 25.74 13.50 29.45
CA ARG A 9 25.82 12.16 28.92
C ARG A 9 24.46 11.73 28.34
N THR A 10 23.38 11.95 29.05
CA THR A 10 22.01 11.66 28.62
C THR A 10 21.66 12.47 27.36
N TYR A 11 21.94 13.77 27.33
CA TYR A 11 21.71 14.63 26.18
C TYR A 11 22.47 14.16 24.92
N ARG A 12 23.74 13.75 25.06
CA ARG A 12 24.53 13.19 23.94
C ARG A 12 23.97 11.88 23.42
N GLN A 13 23.47 11.01 24.31
CA GLN A 13 22.83 9.75 23.93
C GLN A 13 21.52 10.00 23.17
N THR A 14 20.69 10.92 23.65
CA THR A 14 19.43 11.30 22.97
C THR A 14 19.71 11.84 21.58
N ARG A 15 20.63 12.78 21.41
CA ARG A 15 20.99 13.32 20.07
C ARG A 15 21.55 12.27 19.12
N ARG A 16 22.30 11.29 19.62
CA ARG A 16 22.79 10.18 18.78
C ARG A 16 21.66 9.24 18.36
N ALA A 17 20.72 8.96 19.27
CA ALA A 17 19.54 8.15 18.96
C ALA A 17 18.65 8.85 17.93
N GLU A 18 18.39 10.15 18.08
CA GLU A 18 17.63 10.97 17.13
C GLU A 18 18.29 11.00 15.75
N ALA A 19 19.60 11.24 15.67
CA ALA A 19 20.34 11.25 14.40
C ALA A 19 20.35 9.85 13.73
N SER A 20 20.39 8.78 14.53
CA SER A 20 20.28 7.41 14.01
C SER A 20 18.89 7.12 13.48
N ALA A 21 17.84 7.53 14.19
CA ALA A 21 16.44 7.38 13.75
C ALA A 21 16.18 8.18 12.47
N ASP A 22 16.69 9.41 12.37
CA ASP A 22 16.57 10.23 11.16
C ASP A 22 17.28 9.57 9.96
N THR A 23 18.47 9.03 10.17
CA THR A 23 19.19 8.31 9.12
C THR A 23 18.41 7.07 8.66
N ARG A 24 17.85 6.29 9.60
CA ARG A 24 17.02 5.13 9.29
C ARG A 24 15.78 5.53 8.47
N ARG A 25 15.09 6.59 8.86
CA ARG A 25 13.93 7.13 8.14
C ARG A 25 14.30 7.53 6.71
N ARG A 26 15.38 8.29 6.50
CA ARG A 26 15.85 8.68 5.16
C ARG A 26 16.15 7.48 4.27
N ILE A 27 16.74 6.42 4.82
CA ILE A 27 17.00 5.17 4.07
C ILE A 27 15.67 4.54 3.63
N VAL A 28 14.67 4.46 4.51
CA VAL A 28 13.34 3.90 4.19
C VAL A 28 12.63 4.73 3.12
N GLU A 29 12.59 6.05 3.28
CA GLU A 29 11.97 6.98 2.31
C GLU A 29 12.63 6.86 0.93
N SER A 30 13.98 6.80 0.89
CA SER A 30 14.73 6.60 -0.36
C SER A 30 14.47 5.22 -0.99
N ALA A 31 14.34 4.16 -0.17
CA ALA A 31 13.99 2.84 -0.66
C ALA A 31 12.58 2.84 -1.28
N ILE A 32 11.60 3.44 -0.62
CA ILE A 32 10.23 3.58 -1.14
C ILE A 32 10.24 4.34 -2.46
N GLN A 33 10.97 5.45 -2.56
CA GLN A 33 11.09 6.20 -3.80
C GLN A 33 11.65 5.34 -4.94
N LEU A 34 12.69 4.54 -4.71
CA LEU A 34 13.23 3.61 -5.71
C LEU A 34 12.24 2.50 -6.04
N HIS A 35 11.60 1.90 -5.02
CA HIS A 35 10.63 0.83 -5.22
C HIS A 35 9.42 1.28 -6.05
N THR A 36 8.96 2.52 -5.87
CA THR A 36 7.81 3.08 -6.60
C THR A 36 8.17 3.62 -7.99
N THR A 37 9.46 3.76 -8.33
CA THR A 37 9.91 4.29 -9.62
C THR A 37 10.53 3.25 -10.53
N ILE A 38 11.53 2.51 -10.02
CA ILE A 38 12.24 1.49 -10.82
C ILE A 38 11.88 0.07 -10.43
N GLY A 39 11.20 -0.13 -9.31
CA GLY A 39 10.78 -1.42 -8.78
C GLY A 39 11.75 -2.01 -7.75
N PRO A 40 11.23 -2.79 -6.79
CA PRO A 40 12.02 -3.47 -5.76
C PRO A 40 13.08 -4.39 -6.33
N ALA A 41 12.76 -5.19 -7.35
CA ALA A 41 13.69 -6.15 -7.97
C ALA A 41 14.91 -5.48 -8.61
N ARG A 42 14.82 -4.22 -8.99
CA ARG A 42 15.91 -3.45 -9.61
C ARG A 42 16.61 -2.49 -8.65
N THR A 43 16.10 -2.35 -7.43
CA THR A 43 16.69 -1.49 -6.41
C THR A 43 17.95 -2.10 -5.86
N THR A 44 19.08 -1.38 -5.93
CA THR A 44 20.37 -1.84 -5.38
C THR A 44 20.73 -1.06 -4.13
N ILE A 45 21.48 -1.68 -3.22
CA ILE A 45 22.00 -0.99 -2.02
C ILE A 45 22.88 0.22 -2.39
N SER A 46 23.55 0.19 -3.55
CA SER A 46 24.34 1.34 -4.01
C SER A 46 23.48 2.52 -4.38
N ALA A 47 22.41 2.31 -5.19
CA ALA A 47 21.47 3.36 -5.55
C ALA A 47 20.72 3.90 -4.32
N LEU A 48 20.35 3.01 -3.40
CA LEU A 48 19.73 3.38 -2.14
C LEU A 48 20.63 4.27 -1.28
N ALA A 49 21.89 3.88 -1.10
CA ALA A 49 22.88 4.63 -0.31
C ALA A 49 23.12 6.02 -0.90
N GLU A 50 23.25 6.10 -2.23
CA GLU A 50 23.42 7.36 -2.96
C GLU A 50 22.22 8.28 -2.75
N LEU A 51 21.01 7.79 -2.97
CA LEU A 51 19.78 8.57 -2.82
C LEU A 51 19.56 9.03 -1.37
N ALA A 52 19.84 8.16 -0.39
CA ALA A 52 19.73 8.48 1.03
C ALA A 52 20.84 9.40 1.56
N GLY A 53 21.88 9.67 0.76
CA GLY A 53 23.04 10.49 1.16
C GLY A 53 23.85 9.82 2.29
N VAL A 54 24.06 8.50 2.22
CA VAL A 54 24.81 7.74 3.20
C VAL A 54 25.77 6.75 2.53
N GLU A 55 26.72 6.21 3.27
CA GLU A 55 27.57 5.13 2.78
C GLU A 55 26.82 3.78 2.83
N ARG A 56 27.15 2.86 1.92
CA ARG A 56 26.58 1.49 1.88
C ARG A 56 26.70 0.77 3.23
N LEU A 57 27.81 0.92 3.91
CA LEU A 57 28.02 0.33 5.25
C LEU A 57 27.00 0.87 6.27
N THR A 58 26.58 2.12 6.12
CA THR A 58 25.52 2.71 6.96
C THR A 58 24.17 2.07 6.69
N VAL A 59 23.85 1.75 5.43
CA VAL A 59 22.63 1.00 5.09
C VAL A 59 22.64 -0.35 5.78
N TYR A 60 23.71 -1.14 5.64
CA TYR A 60 23.82 -2.46 6.29
C TYR A 60 23.80 -2.40 7.82
N ARG A 61 24.27 -1.33 8.43
CA ARG A 61 24.20 -1.14 9.88
C ARG A 61 22.76 -0.93 10.36
N HIS A 62 21.92 -0.28 9.57
CA HIS A 62 20.49 -0.04 9.89
C HIS A 62 19.59 -1.18 9.46
N PHE A 63 19.94 -1.87 8.39
CA PHE A 63 19.20 -2.96 7.77
C PHE A 63 20.19 -4.08 7.38
N PRO A 64 20.49 -5.01 8.29
CA PRO A 64 21.44 -6.10 8.08
C PRO A 64 21.11 -7.01 6.91
N ASN A 65 19.82 -7.09 6.57
CA ASN A 65 19.30 -7.89 5.47
C ASN A 65 18.17 -7.15 4.73
N GLU A 66 17.83 -7.65 3.56
CA GLU A 66 16.81 -7.09 2.68
C GLU A 66 15.40 -7.20 3.28
N GLU A 67 15.12 -8.27 4.02
CA GLU A 67 13.81 -8.50 4.67
C GLU A 67 13.48 -7.39 5.68
N GLU A 68 14.45 -7.00 6.52
CA GLU A 68 14.26 -5.90 7.48
C GLU A 68 14.02 -4.56 6.79
N LEU A 69 14.67 -4.32 5.65
CA LEU A 69 14.43 -3.13 4.84
C LEU A 69 13.02 -3.15 4.24
N PHE A 70 12.62 -4.26 3.61
CA PHE A 70 11.28 -4.41 3.06
C PHE A 70 10.20 -4.29 4.14
N GLN A 71 10.39 -4.91 5.30
CA GLN A 71 9.46 -4.79 6.41
C GLN A 71 9.27 -3.33 6.83
N ALA A 72 10.36 -2.56 6.93
CA ALA A 72 10.29 -1.15 7.27
C ALA A 72 9.59 -0.32 6.18
N CYS A 73 9.85 -0.61 4.89
CA CYS A 73 9.19 0.06 3.77
C CYS A 73 7.69 -0.26 3.72
N VAL A 74 7.30 -1.53 3.90
CA VAL A 74 5.90 -1.96 3.92
C VAL A 74 5.16 -1.27 5.06
N THR A 75 5.69 -1.34 6.29
CA THR A 75 5.09 -0.68 7.45
C THR A 75 4.91 0.82 7.22
N HIS A 76 5.97 1.51 6.79
CA HIS A 76 5.92 2.95 6.53
C HIS A 76 4.91 3.31 5.43
N GLY A 77 4.88 2.54 4.33
CA GLY A 77 3.95 2.77 3.22
C GLY A 77 2.48 2.68 3.66
N TRP A 78 2.12 1.64 4.40
CA TRP A 78 0.75 1.46 4.90
C TRP A 78 0.36 2.47 5.98
N GLU A 79 1.29 2.95 6.79
CA GLU A 79 1.04 4.01 7.78
C GLU A 79 0.84 5.38 7.12
N GLN A 80 1.60 5.69 6.08
CA GLN A 80 1.53 6.98 5.39
C GLN A 80 0.36 7.06 4.38
N PHE A 81 0.02 5.94 3.77
CA PHE A 81 -1.01 5.83 2.74
C PHE A 81 -1.96 4.67 3.04
N PRO A 82 -2.75 4.77 4.13
CA PRO A 82 -3.72 3.72 4.45
C PRO A 82 -4.82 3.68 3.38
N PRO A 83 -5.29 2.48 2.99
CA PRO A 83 -6.46 2.36 2.14
C PRO A 83 -7.72 2.87 2.86
N PRO A 84 -8.83 3.10 2.14
CA PRO A 84 -10.09 3.50 2.74
C PRO A 84 -10.57 2.51 3.82
N ASP A 85 -11.20 3.04 4.88
CA ASP A 85 -11.77 2.21 5.95
C ASP A 85 -13.05 1.51 5.48
N HIS A 86 -12.91 0.30 5.00
CA HIS A 86 -14.02 -0.54 4.54
C HIS A 86 -15.07 -0.84 5.62
N ARG A 87 -14.75 -0.70 6.90
CA ARG A 87 -15.71 -0.91 8.00
C ARG A 87 -16.79 0.18 8.01
N ALA A 88 -16.44 1.40 7.61
CA ALA A 88 -17.39 2.49 7.48
C ALA A 88 -18.48 2.18 6.43
N TRP A 89 -18.12 1.45 5.36
CA TRP A 89 -19.08 1.06 4.31
C TRP A 89 -20.16 0.10 4.80
N ALA A 90 -19.88 -0.69 5.82
CA ALA A 90 -20.85 -1.64 6.39
C ALA A 90 -22.13 -0.96 6.94
N SER A 91 -22.06 0.32 7.29
CA SER A 91 -23.20 1.12 7.75
C SER A 91 -24.18 1.52 6.63
N ILE A 92 -23.75 1.43 5.36
CA ILE A 92 -24.60 1.79 4.21
C ILE A 92 -25.49 0.58 3.86
N ALA A 93 -26.79 0.70 4.12
CA ALA A 93 -27.73 -0.40 3.97
C ALA A 93 -27.94 -0.84 2.51
N ASP A 94 -28.06 0.13 1.59
CA ASP A 94 -28.23 -0.13 0.17
C ASP A 94 -26.93 -0.62 -0.46
N PRO A 95 -26.90 -1.84 -1.06
CA PRO A 95 -25.67 -2.47 -1.54
C PRO A 95 -25.07 -1.74 -2.75
N GLU A 96 -25.89 -1.16 -3.63
CA GLU A 96 -25.39 -0.41 -4.78
C GLU A 96 -24.74 0.92 -4.35
N ARG A 97 -25.41 1.65 -3.46
CA ARG A 97 -24.85 2.87 -2.88
C ARG A 97 -23.55 2.60 -2.13
N ARG A 98 -23.51 1.50 -1.38
CA ARG A 98 -22.29 1.03 -0.69
C ARG A 98 -21.15 0.80 -1.67
N LEU A 99 -21.42 0.09 -2.77
CA LEU A 99 -20.42 -0.18 -3.81
C LEU A 99 -19.93 1.12 -4.46
N ARG A 100 -20.85 2.04 -4.81
CA ARG A 100 -20.47 3.35 -5.38
C ARG A 100 -19.57 4.15 -4.45
N THR A 101 -19.94 4.23 -3.17
CA THR A 101 -19.13 4.93 -2.16
C THR A 101 -17.74 4.30 -2.05
N ALA A 102 -17.67 2.99 -1.91
CA ALA A 102 -16.41 2.27 -1.79
C ALA A 102 -15.50 2.46 -3.01
N LEU A 103 -16.04 2.33 -4.22
CA LEU A 103 -15.25 2.54 -5.45
C LEU A 103 -14.80 4.01 -5.59
N SER A 104 -15.63 4.98 -5.19
CA SER A 104 -15.23 6.40 -5.23
C SER A 104 -14.05 6.66 -4.28
N GLU A 105 -14.09 6.17 -3.05
CA GLU A 105 -13.01 6.33 -2.08
C GLU A 105 -11.74 5.57 -2.52
N LEU A 106 -11.91 4.34 -3.01
CA LEU A 106 -10.79 3.52 -3.46
C LEU A 106 -10.10 4.10 -4.70
N TYR A 107 -10.86 4.68 -5.63
CA TYR A 107 -10.30 5.27 -6.85
C TYR A 107 -9.55 6.57 -6.56
N VAL A 108 -10.03 7.39 -5.60
CA VAL A 108 -9.25 8.52 -5.06
C VAL A 108 -7.93 8.03 -4.44
N TYR A 109 -7.97 6.95 -3.67
CA TYR A 109 -6.77 6.32 -3.11
C TYR A 109 -5.81 5.85 -4.22
N TYR A 110 -6.30 5.12 -5.22
CA TYR A 110 -5.49 4.68 -6.36
C TYR A 110 -4.95 5.86 -7.18
N GLY A 111 -5.70 6.95 -7.30
CA GLY A 111 -5.22 8.18 -7.92
C GLY A 111 -3.99 8.75 -7.24
N SER A 112 -3.85 8.57 -5.93
CA SER A 112 -2.72 9.08 -5.15
C SER A 112 -1.51 8.13 -5.10
N VAL A 113 -1.73 6.80 -5.09
CA VAL A 113 -0.65 5.82 -4.88
C VAL A 113 -0.47 4.82 -6.02
N GLY A 114 -1.45 4.72 -6.92
CA GLY A 114 -1.58 3.61 -7.86
C GLY A 114 -0.39 3.44 -8.80
N GLU A 115 0.21 4.53 -9.26
CA GLU A 115 1.37 4.45 -10.17
C GLU A 115 2.55 3.75 -9.51
N GLY A 116 2.92 4.18 -8.29
CA GLY A 116 4.00 3.55 -7.54
C GLY A 116 3.63 2.15 -7.03
N LEU A 117 2.38 1.95 -6.61
CA LEU A 117 1.89 0.66 -6.16
C LEU A 117 1.93 -0.39 -7.28
N SER A 118 1.58 -0.01 -8.51
CA SER A 118 1.66 -0.87 -9.68
C SER A 118 3.08 -1.39 -9.94
N VAL A 119 4.06 -0.50 -9.85
CA VAL A 119 5.48 -0.89 -10.01
C VAL A 119 5.89 -1.91 -8.96
N ILE A 120 5.46 -1.74 -7.70
CA ILE A 120 5.76 -2.66 -6.61
C ILE A 120 5.06 -4.02 -6.82
N VAL A 121 3.77 -4.02 -7.15
CA VAL A 121 2.97 -5.25 -7.32
C VAL A 121 3.47 -6.09 -8.50
N GLN A 122 3.94 -5.46 -9.58
CA GLN A 122 4.53 -6.16 -10.73
C GLN A 122 5.79 -6.96 -10.35
N ASP A 123 6.49 -6.56 -9.31
CA ASP A 123 7.70 -7.24 -8.85
C ASP A 123 7.44 -8.38 -7.83
N PHE A 124 6.21 -8.56 -7.33
CA PHE A 124 5.88 -9.64 -6.37
C PHE A 124 6.31 -11.04 -6.84
N PRO A 125 6.14 -11.43 -8.12
CA PRO A 125 6.63 -12.72 -8.60
C PRO A 125 8.16 -12.88 -8.54
N HIS A 126 8.88 -11.76 -8.54
CA HIS A 126 10.34 -11.71 -8.56
C HIS A 126 10.97 -11.48 -7.19
N VAL A 127 10.16 -11.00 -6.21
CA VAL A 127 10.58 -10.71 -4.84
C VAL A 127 9.60 -11.36 -3.85
N PRO A 128 9.68 -12.70 -3.66
CA PRO A 128 8.71 -13.44 -2.82
C PRO A 128 8.62 -12.93 -1.37
N THR A 129 9.74 -12.48 -0.80
CA THR A 129 9.78 -11.88 0.55
C THR A 129 8.86 -10.67 0.64
N LEU A 130 8.90 -9.79 -0.36
CA LEU A 130 8.03 -8.60 -0.39
C LEU A 130 6.55 -8.98 -0.53
N ALA A 131 6.24 -9.97 -1.36
CA ALA A 131 4.88 -10.49 -1.49
C ALA A 131 4.37 -11.06 -0.17
N ALA A 132 5.19 -11.85 0.54
CA ALA A 132 4.85 -12.42 1.84
C ALA A 132 4.59 -11.33 2.91
N LEU A 133 5.43 -10.30 2.95
CA LEU A 133 5.27 -9.18 3.89
C LEU A 133 4.02 -8.34 3.61
N ASN A 134 3.56 -8.27 2.37
CA ASN A 134 2.32 -7.57 2.00
C ASN A 134 1.05 -8.43 2.18
N ALA A 135 1.16 -9.74 2.27
CA ALA A 135 0.00 -10.64 2.35
C ALA A 135 -1.03 -10.27 3.44
N PRO A 136 -0.66 -9.90 4.68
CA PRO A 136 -1.61 -9.49 5.70
C PRO A 136 -2.41 -8.24 5.33
N TYR A 137 -1.79 -7.31 4.61
CA TYR A 137 -2.44 -6.09 4.15
C TYR A 137 -3.36 -6.38 2.96
N LEU A 138 -2.92 -7.23 2.04
CA LEU A 138 -3.73 -7.63 0.88
C LEU A 138 -4.98 -8.41 1.28
N ALA A 139 -4.99 -9.08 2.42
CA ALA A 139 -6.19 -9.72 2.97
C ALA A 139 -7.34 -8.72 3.23
N GLN A 140 -7.05 -7.43 3.42
CA GLN A 140 -8.09 -6.41 3.57
C GLN A 140 -8.96 -6.27 2.31
N TRP A 141 -8.45 -6.58 1.11
CA TRP A 141 -9.26 -6.58 -0.11
C TRP A 141 -10.32 -7.67 -0.10
N ASP A 142 -10.04 -8.82 0.49
CA ASP A 142 -11.04 -9.86 0.72
C ASP A 142 -12.11 -9.40 1.73
N GLU A 143 -11.71 -8.71 2.79
CA GLU A 143 -12.66 -8.11 3.75
C GLU A 143 -13.52 -7.03 3.09
N MET A 144 -12.94 -6.15 2.27
CA MET A 144 -13.66 -5.15 1.47
C MET A 144 -14.70 -5.82 0.58
N ARG A 145 -14.31 -6.83 -0.21
CA ARG A 145 -15.21 -7.61 -1.06
C ARG A 145 -16.37 -8.21 -0.26
N ASP A 146 -16.10 -8.79 0.91
CA ASP A 146 -17.11 -9.43 1.73
C ASP A 146 -18.10 -8.43 2.34
N VAL A 147 -17.63 -7.24 2.72
CA VAL A 147 -18.51 -6.10 3.12
C VAL A 147 -19.40 -5.68 1.96
N LEU A 148 -18.84 -5.55 0.75
CA LEU A 148 -19.59 -5.12 -0.44
C LEU A 148 -20.58 -6.17 -0.92
N ALA A 149 -20.33 -7.45 -0.68
CA ALA A 149 -21.22 -8.55 -1.09
C ALA A 149 -22.52 -8.64 -0.27
N ARG A 150 -22.62 -7.96 0.87
CA ARG A 150 -23.80 -7.99 1.73
C ARG A 150 -25.00 -7.32 1.07
N GLY A 151 -26.17 -7.92 1.18
CA GLY A 151 -27.44 -7.34 0.72
C GLY A 151 -27.80 -7.58 -0.76
N TRP A 152 -26.93 -8.16 -1.57
CA TRP A 152 -27.25 -8.51 -2.97
C TRP A 152 -28.13 -9.76 -3.12
N ASN A 153 -28.33 -10.54 -2.05
CA ASN A 153 -29.20 -11.71 -1.99
C ASN A 153 -28.96 -12.76 -3.11
N ARG A 154 -27.72 -12.91 -3.56
CA ARG A 154 -27.30 -13.88 -4.58
C ARG A 154 -26.93 -15.23 -3.94
N ARG A 155 -27.17 -16.33 -4.65
CA ARG A 155 -26.86 -17.70 -4.22
C ARG A 155 -26.24 -18.52 -5.36
N GLY A 156 -25.55 -19.60 -5.01
CA GLY A 156 -24.97 -20.52 -5.99
C GLY A 156 -24.04 -19.81 -6.98
N ARG A 157 -24.18 -20.09 -8.27
CA ARG A 157 -23.36 -19.52 -9.35
C ARG A 157 -23.45 -17.99 -9.42
N SER A 158 -24.62 -17.41 -9.17
CA SER A 158 -24.79 -15.96 -9.16
C SER A 158 -24.04 -15.30 -7.99
N ARG A 159 -23.89 -15.98 -6.84
CA ARG A 159 -23.03 -15.49 -5.76
C ARG A 159 -21.54 -15.54 -6.16
N GLN A 160 -21.11 -16.59 -6.85
CA GLN A 160 -19.72 -16.67 -7.34
C GLN A 160 -19.43 -15.57 -8.35
N ALA A 161 -20.32 -15.31 -9.30
CA ALA A 161 -20.20 -14.23 -10.27
C ALA A 161 -20.15 -12.86 -9.57
N LEU A 162 -21.02 -12.62 -8.61
CA LEU A 162 -21.01 -11.39 -7.79
C LEU A 162 -19.66 -11.19 -7.10
N LEU A 163 -19.12 -12.18 -6.41
CA LEU A 163 -17.85 -12.08 -5.71
C LEU A 163 -16.70 -11.81 -6.67
N ALA A 164 -16.70 -12.46 -7.84
CA ALA A 164 -15.69 -12.22 -8.89
C ALA A 164 -15.79 -10.80 -9.45
N ALA A 165 -17.01 -10.30 -9.73
CA ALA A 165 -17.22 -8.95 -10.20
C ALA A 165 -16.80 -7.90 -9.18
N LEU A 166 -17.08 -8.12 -7.90
CA LEU A 166 -16.64 -7.25 -6.80
C LEU A 166 -15.11 -7.25 -6.67
N ALA A 167 -14.48 -8.43 -6.66
CA ALA A 167 -13.02 -8.55 -6.58
C ALA A 167 -12.36 -7.81 -7.76
N HIS A 168 -12.87 -8.02 -8.99
CA HIS A 168 -12.38 -7.33 -10.17
C HIS A 168 -12.57 -5.80 -10.07
N SER A 169 -13.68 -5.33 -9.50
CA SER A 169 -13.93 -3.89 -9.32
C SER A 169 -12.99 -3.23 -8.31
N LEU A 170 -12.49 -3.99 -7.33
CA LEU A 170 -11.55 -3.53 -6.32
C LEU A 170 -10.08 -3.61 -6.78
N ASP A 171 -9.81 -4.29 -7.89
CA ASP A 171 -8.45 -4.54 -8.35
C ASP A 171 -7.80 -3.27 -8.92
N LEU A 172 -6.54 -3.02 -8.52
CA LEU A 172 -5.75 -1.89 -9.01
C LEU A 172 -5.62 -1.91 -10.54
N SER A 173 -5.44 -3.09 -11.13
CA SER A 173 -5.28 -3.24 -12.59
C SER A 173 -6.55 -2.87 -13.35
N THR A 174 -7.73 -3.00 -12.74
CA THR A 174 -9.01 -2.56 -13.30
C THR A 174 -9.08 -1.02 -13.34
N TRP A 175 -8.74 -0.35 -12.25
CA TRP A 175 -8.62 1.10 -12.20
C TRP A 175 -7.60 1.61 -13.24
N GLU A 176 -6.42 1.02 -13.30
CA GLU A 176 -5.40 1.38 -14.29
C GLU A 176 -5.90 1.20 -15.73
N SER A 177 -6.60 0.09 -15.98
CA SER A 177 -7.14 -0.19 -17.31
C SER A 177 -8.17 0.86 -17.72
N LEU A 178 -9.16 1.10 -16.87
CA LEU A 178 -10.30 1.96 -17.20
C LEU A 178 -9.92 3.45 -17.16
N VAL A 179 -9.28 3.88 -16.09
CA VAL A 179 -9.01 5.31 -15.85
C VAL A 179 -7.71 5.75 -16.53
N ARG A 180 -6.60 5.02 -16.31
CA ARG A 180 -5.29 5.44 -16.81
C ARG A 180 -5.09 5.13 -18.30
N ARG A 181 -5.37 3.90 -18.74
CA ARG A 181 -5.09 3.47 -20.11
C ARG A 181 -6.20 3.82 -21.10
N GLN A 182 -7.46 3.69 -20.70
CA GLN A 182 -8.61 4.03 -21.55
C GLN A 182 -9.06 5.48 -21.42
N GLY A 183 -8.60 6.21 -20.38
CA GLY A 183 -8.92 7.60 -20.16
C GLY A 183 -10.38 7.86 -19.75
N LEU A 184 -11.07 6.85 -19.20
CA LEU A 184 -12.43 7.05 -18.71
C LEU A 184 -12.41 7.96 -17.48
N PRO A 185 -13.32 8.95 -17.39
CA PRO A 185 -13.57 9.65 -16.13
C PRO A 185 -13.90 8.64 -15.02
N GLU A 186 -13.41 8.88 -13.81
CA GLU A 186 -13.62 7.95 -12.68
C GLU A 186 -15.11 7.65 -12.43
N ALA A 187 -15.98 8.67 -12.55
CA ALA A 187 -17.42 8.49 -12.38
C ALA A 187 -18.02 7.50 -13.40
N ASP A 188 -17.53 7.53 -14.65
CA ASP A 188 -18.00 6.63 -15.72
C ASP A 188 -17.44 5.22 -15.52
N ALA A 189 -16.20 5.10 -15.10
CA ALA A 189 -15.59 3.81 -14.75
C ALA A 189 -16.35 3.14 -13.59
N ILE A 190 -16.69 3.91 -12.54
CA ILE A 190 -17.49 3.43 -11.41
C ILE A 190 -18.89 3.02 -11.87
N ALA A 191 -19.56 3.81 -12.73
CA ALA A 191 -20.87 3.47 -13.26
C ALA A 191 -20.85 2.15 -14.06
N LEU A 192 -19.82 1.95 -14.88
CA LEU A 192 -19.58 0.71 -15.63
C LEU A 192 -19.45 -0.49 -14.71
N LEU A 193 -18.62 -0.39 -13.67
CA LEU A 193 -18.38 -1.48 -12.73
C LEU A 193 -19.60 -1.80 -11.88
N VAL A 194 -20.36 -0.80 -11.45
CA VAL A 194 -21.65 -1.01 -10.76
C VAL A 194 -22.63 -1.73 -11.66
N GLY A 195 -22.70 -1.38 -12.97
CA GLY A 195 -23.49 -2.08 -13.97
C GLY A 195 -23.08 -3.56 -14.10
N MET A 196 -21.79 -3.83 -14.15
CA MET A 196 -21.24 -5.20 -14.19
C MET A 196 -21.64 -6.00 -12.95
N VAL A 197 -21.44 -5.45 -11.75
CA VAL A 197 -21.79 -6.12 -10.47
C VAL A 197 -23.29 -6.38 -10.38
N ARG A 198 -24.13 -5.46 -10.86
CA ARG A 198 -25.59 -5.61 -10.88
C ARG A 198 -26.04 -6.78 -11.80
N ALA A 199 -25.34 -6.97 -12.92
CA ALA A 199 -25.66 -8.02 -13.88
C ALA A 199 -25.17 -9.41 -13.46
N ALA A 200 -24.21 -9.51 -12.52
CA ALA A 200 -23.69 -10.75 -11.96
C ALA A 200 -24.68 -11.39 -10.99
#